data_95795d6d1bb30194c327fd18119786e5
#
_entry.id   95795d6d1bb30194c327fd18119786e5
#
_cell.length_a   1.000
_cell.length_b   1.000
_cell.length_c   1.000
_cell.angle_alpha   90.00
_cell.angle_beta   90.00
_cell.angle_gamma   90.00
#
_symmetry.space_group_name_H-M   'P 1'
#
loop_
_entity.id
_entity.type
_entity.pdbx_description
1 polymer ?
#
loop_
_entity_poly.entity_id
_entity_poly.type
_entity_poly.pdbx_seq_one_letter_code
_entity_poly.pdbx_strand_id
1 'polypeptide(L)' 'MSLQDRIETDLHASMKARDKARTSALRMVVAALKNRAVAENLGPQGRLDDGVVEQVLATEVKRRKEAAARSETAVVPTRR' A
#
# COMPACT_ATOMS: atom_id res chain seq x y z
N MET A 1 -6.92 18.40 -4.88
CA MET A 1 -6.10 17.19 -5.10
C MET A 1 -6.63 16.08 -4.22
N SER A 2 -6.91 14.93 -4.83
CA SER A 2 -7.45 13.81 -4.07
C SER A 2 -6.33 13.10 -3.28
N LEU A 3 -6.72 12.28 -2.31
CA LEU A 3 -5.77 11.49 -1.55
C LEU A 3 -4.99 10.54 -2.47
N GLN A 4 -5.67 9.96 -3.45
CA GLN A 4 -5.03 9.10 -4.42
C GLN A 4 -3.96 9.86 -5.22
N ASP A 5 -4.25 11.08 -5.63
CA ASP A 5 -3.28 11.92 -6.34
C ASP A 5 -2.05 12.20 -5.47
N ARG A 6 -2.27 12.44 -4.18
CA ARG A 6 -1.16 12.70 -3.25
C ARG A 6 -0.27 11.46 -3.11
N ILE A 7 -0.87 10.29 -3.06
CA ILE A 7 -0.09 9.05 -2.97
C ILE A 7 0.76 8.86 -4.22
N GLU A 8 0.19 9.12 -5.38
CA GLU A 8 0.93 9.01 -6.64
C GLU A 8 2.07 10.03 -6.71
N THR A 9 1.80 11.26 -6.25
CA THR A 9 2.82 12.30 -6.19
C THR A 9 3.95 11.90 -5.24
N ASP A 10 3.59 11.35 -4.07
CA ASP A 10 4.58 10.90 -3.10
C ASP A 10 5.43 9.76 -3.65
N LEU A 11 4.81 8.87 -4.43
CA LEU A 11 5.56 7.80 -5.08
C LEU A 11 6.62 8.37 -6.03
N HIS A 12 6.23 9.33 -6.87
CA HIS A 12 7.17 9.96 -7.79
C HIS A 12 8.29 10.68 -7.03
N ALA A 13 7.94 11.37 -5.95
CA ALA A 13 8.94 12.07 -5.12
C ALA A 13 9.92 11.10 -4.49
N SER A 14 9.44 9.95 -4.00
CA SER A 14 10.32 8.96 -3.39
C SER A 14 11.24 8.31 -4.42
N MET A 15 10.77 8.15 -5.65
CA MET A 15 11.62 7.64 -6.72
C MET A 15 12.73 8.62 -7.08
N LYS A 16 12.39 9.91 -7.14
CA LYS A 16 13.40 10.95 -7.40
C LYS A 16 14.43 11.03 -6.28
N ALA A 17 13.99 10.85 -5.04
CA ALA A 17 14.87 10.87 -3.88
C ALA A 17 15.65 9.56 -3.72
N ARG A 18 15.37 8.56 -4.54
CA ARG A 18 15.98 7.24 -4.46
C ARG A 18 15.77 6.57 -3.11
N ASP A 19 14.63 6.84 -2.50
CA ASP A 19 14.24 6.21 -1.25
C ASP A 19 13.57 4.88 -1.56
N LYS A 20 14.36 3.81 -1.59
CA LYS A 20 13.88 2.50 -2.03
C LYS A 20 12.79 1.94 -1.12
N ALA A 21 12.95 2.10 0.18
CA ALA A 21 11.98 1.58 1.13
C ALA A 21 10.62 2.25 0.95
N ARG A 22 10.64 3.58 0.84
CA ARG A 22 9.40 4.34 0.67
C ARG A 22 8.76 4.06 -0.68
N THR A 23 9.59 3.98 -1.73
CA THR A 23 9.10 3.66 -3.06
C THR A 23 8.42 2.31 -3.09
N SER A 24 9.03 1.30 -2.48
CA SER A 24 8.47 -0.04 -2.42
C SER A 24 7.13 -0.04 -1.69
N ALA A 25 7.04 0.63 -0.55
CA ALA A 25 5.80 0.72 0.20
C ALA A 25 4.69 1.41 -0.60
N LEU A 26 5.03 2.53 -1.26
CA LEU A 26 4.04 3.27 -2.04
C LEU A 26 3.59 2.50 -3.27
N ARG A 27 4.49 1.75 -3.90
CA ARG A 27 4.09 0.88 -5.03
C ARG A 27 3.08 -0.17 -4.60
N MET A 28 3.26 -0.74 -3.43
CA MET A 28 2.30 -1.71 -2.90
C MET A 28 0.93 -1.06 -2.68
N VAL A 29 0.92 0.15 -2.14
CA VAL A 29 -0.32 0.90 -1.93
C VAL A 29 -1.00 1.19 -3.26
N VAL A 30 -0.25 1.66 -4.25
CA VAL A 30 -0.81 1.98 -5.57
C VAL A 30 -1.39 0.73 -6.21
N ALA A 31 -0.70 -0.41 -6.10
CA ALA A 31 -1.21 -1.67 -6.63
C ALA A 31 -2.51 -2.07 -5.94
N ALA A 32 -2.59 -1.89 -4.63
CA ALA A 32 -3.81 -2.19 -3.88
C ALA A 32 -4.96 -1.28 -4.31
N LEU A 33 -4.67 0.00 -4.58
CA LEU A 33 -5.69 0.93 -5.07
C LEU A 33 -6.21 0.52 -6.44
N LYS A 34 -5.32 0.10 -7.32
CA LYS A 34 -5.74 -0.38 -8.65
C LYS A 34 -6.59 -1.63 -8.55
N ASN A 35 -6.20 -2.56 -7.68
CA ASN A 35 -6.98 -3.76 -7.46
C ASN A 35 -8.38 -3.44 -6.92
N ARG A 36 -8.47 -2.47 -6.01
CA ARG A 36 -9.76 -2.06 -5.47
C ARG A 36 -10.63 -1.41 -6.55
N ALA A 37 -10.03 -0.59 -7.42
CA ALA A 37 -10.77 0.04 -8.51
C ALA A 37 -11.34 -1.01 -9.47
N VAL A 38 -10.56 -2.03 -9.77
CA VAL A 38 -11.04 -3.13 -10.62
C VAL A 38 -12.17 -3.88 -9.92
N ALA A 39 -12.03 -4.15 -8.64
CA ALA A 39 -13.06 -4.86 -7.88
C ALA A 39 -14.38 -4.09 -7.83
N GLU A 40 -14.31 -2.76 -7.91
CA GLU A 40 -15.51 -1.92 -7.93
C GLU A 40 -15.96 -1.56 -9.34
N ASN A 41 -15.44 -2.24 -10.33
CA ASN A 41 -15.80 -2.07 -11.73
C ASN A 41 -15.47 -0.69 -12.30
N LEU A 42 -14.46 -0.04 -11.72
CA LEU A 42 -14.00 1.27 -12.19
C LEU A 42 -12.86 1.16 -13.20
N GLY A 43 -12.28 -0.02 -13.31
CA GLY A 43 -11.12 -0.23 -14.17
C GLY A 43 -9.81 0.17 -13.49
N PRO A 44 -8.67 -0.20 -14.06
CA PRO A 44 -7.37 0.05 -13.42
C PRO A 44 -7.02 1.53 -13.29
N GLN A 45 -7.66 2.38 -14.07
CA GLN A 45 -7.42 3.82 -14.01
C GLN A 45 -8.55 4.57 -13.31
N GLY A 46 -9.51 3.86 -12.73
CA GLY A 46 -10.59 4.46 -12.01
C GLY A 46 -10.11 5.17 -10.76
N ARG A 47 -10.78 6.25 -10.41
CA ARG A 47 -10.46 7.01 -9.20
C ARG A 47 -11.32 6.55 -8.05
N LEU A 48 -10.69 6.42 -6.90
CA LEU A 48 -11.38 6.02 -5.67
C LEU A 48 -11.63 7.24 -4.79
N ASP A 49 -12.74 7.21 -4.06
CA ASP A 49 -13.01 8.24 -3.06
C ASP A 49 -11.96 8.20 -1.95
N ASP A 50 -11.71 9.34 -1.35
CA ASP A 50 -10.73 9.45 -0.26
C ASP A 50 -11.01 8.46 0.87
N GLY A 51 -12.29 8.26 1.22
CA GLY A 51 -12.66 7.30 2.24
C GLY A 51 -12.23 5.88 1.90
N VAL A 52 -12.39 5.48 0.65
CA VAL A 52 -11.96 4.16 0.19
C VAL A 52 -10.44 4.06 0.20
N VAL A 53 -9.76 5.13 -0.25
CA VAL A 53 -8.30 5.17 -0.23
C VAL A 53 -7.79 5.01 1.21
N GLU A 54 -8.41 5.69 2.16
CA GLU A 54 -8.04 5.55 3.57
C GLU A 54 -8.21 4.13 4.07
N GLN A 55 -9.28 3.44 3.66
CA GLN A 55 -9.49 2.04 4.03
C GLN A 55 -8.39 1.16 3.48
N VAL A 56 -8.00 1.38 2.23
CA VAL A 56 -6.92 0.62 1.60
C VAL A 56 -5.61 0.86 2.34
N LEU A 57 -5.32 2.12 2.67
CA LEU A 57 -4.11 2.45 3.42
C LEU A 57 -4.07 1.77 4.78
N ALA A 58 -5.18 1.81 5.50
CA ALA A 58 -5.27 1.17 6.81
C ALA A 58 -5.04 -0.34 6.70
N THR A 59 -5.62 -0.95 5.69
CA THR A 59 -5.45 -2.38 5.44
C THR A 59 -3.99 -2.72 5.14
N GLU A 60 -3.32 -1.92 4.32
CA GLU A 60 -1.93 -2.17 3.97
C GLU A 60 -1.01 -1.99 5.17
N VAL A 61 -1.25 -0.99 5.99
CA VAL A 61 -0.48 -0.80 7.23
C VAL A 61 -0.67 -1.99 8.15
N LYS A 62 -1.90 -2.44 8.32
CA LYS A 62 -2.20 -3.59 9.16
C LYS A 62 -1.50 -4.84 8.65
N ARG A 63 -1.55 -5.09 7.35
CA ARG A 63 -0.90 -6.25 6.76
C ARG A 63 0.60 -6.24 6.99
N ARG A 64 1.23 -5.08 6.86
CA ARG A 64 2.67 -4.96 7.08
C ARG A 64 3.02 -5.26 8.53
N LYS A 65 2.23 -4.77 9.48
CA LYS A 65 2.44 -5.05 10.88
C LYS A 65 2.28 -6.53 11.19
N GLU A 66 1.25 -7.14 10.64
CA GLU A 66 1.01 -8.57 10.84
C GLU A 66 2.12 -9.40 10.22
N ALA A 67 2.59 -9.02 9.05
CA ALA A 67 3.67 -9.73 8.39
C ALA A 67 4.97 -9.65 9.20
N ALA A 68 5.27 -8.48 9.73
CA ALA A 68 6.46 -8.31 10.56
C ALA A 68 6.37 -9.15 11.83
N ALA A 69 5.23 -9.11 12.50
CA ALA A 69 5.01 -9.91 13.69
C ALA A 69 5.09 -11.40 13.39
N ARG A 70 4.51 -11.80 12.26
CA ARG A 70 4.53 -13.19 11.85
C ARG A 70 5.94 -13.68 11.54
N SER A 71 6.74 -12.83 10.91
CA SER A 71 8.12 -13.17 10.63
C SER A 71 8.90 -13.38 11.91
N GLU A 72 8.72 -12.52 12.88
CA GLU A 72 9.38 -12.67 14.17
C GLU A 72 8.95 -13.97 14.85
N THR A 73 7.67 -14.24 14.82
CA THR A 73 7.13 -15.46 15.42
C THR A 73 7.70 -16.71 14.74
N ALA A 74 7.77 -16.67 13.44
CA ALA A 74 8.26 -17.81 12.69
C ALA A 74 9.71 -18.12 13.02
N VAL A 75 10.49 -17.12 13.29
CA VAL A 75 11.89 -17.34 13.64
C VAL A 75 12.04 -17.97 15.01
N VAL A 76 11.26 -17.50 15.95
CA VAL A 76 11.36 -17.95 17.33
C VAL A 76 10.90 -19.40 17.51
N PRO A 77 9.71 -19.79 17.07
CA PRO A 77 9.18 -21.10 17.40
C PRO A 77 9.85 -22.23 16.69
N THR A 78 10.52 -21.93 15.69
CA THR A 78 11.15 -23.01 15.04
C THR A 78 11.86 -23.88 15.99
N ARG A 79 11.24 -23.96 16.63
CA ARG A 79 11.43 -24.77 17.31
C ARG A 79 10.85 -25.57 17.81
N ARG A 80 10.37 -25.79 17.84
CA ARG A 80 9.94 -26.55 18.37
C ARG A 80 10.05 -27.18 18.43
#